data_00be947896303cae140845339ca06675
#
_entry.id   00be947896303cae140845339ca06675
#
_cell.length_a   1.000
_cell.length_b   1.000
_cell.length_c   1.000
_cell.angle_alpha   90.00
_cell.angle_beta   90.00
_cell.angle_gamma   90.00
#
_symmetry.space_group_name_H-M   'P 1'
#
loop_
_entity.id
_entity.type
_entity.pdbx_description
1 polymer ?
#
loop_
_entity_poly.entity_id
_entity_poly.type
_entity_poly.pdbx_seq_one_letter_code
_entity_poly.pdbx_strand_id
1 'polypeptide(L)' 'MRPVAEASDLRAELQRAIDALDPDQREAFLLKHVEQLSYDEMAAATGVGVSALKMRVKRACERMQWMLREASDVGT' A
#
# COMPACT_ATOMS: atom_id res chain seq x y z
N MET A 1 23.54 -4.33 15.48
CA MET A 1 22.52 -5.17 14.84
C MET A 1 21.13 -4.77 15.31
N ARG A 2 20.22 -4.65 14.37
CA ARG A 2 18.86 -4.25 14.73
C ARG A 2 18.06 -5.45 15.22
N PRO A 3 17.31 -5.29 16.25
CA PRO A 3 16.55 -6.40 16.80
C PRO A 3 15.38 -6.81 15.91
N VAL A 4 14.94 -8.04 16.10
CA VAL A 4 13.79 -8.55 15.37
C VAL A 4 12.55 -7.70 15.63
N ALA A 5 12.44 -7.14 16.82
CA ALA A 5 11.32 -6.28 17.19
C ALA A 5 11.18 -5.07 16.26
N GLU A 6 12.31 -4.54 15.78
CA GLU A 6 12.27 -3.40 14.87
C GLU A 6 11.64 -3.77 13.54
N ALA A 7 11.96 -4.95 13.01
CA ALA A 7 11.34 -5.42 11.78
C ALA A 7 9.84 -5.63 11.99
N SER A 8 9.44 -6.12 13.17
CA SER A 8 8.04 -6.29 13.53
C SER A 8 7.32 -4.96 13.62
N ASP A 9 7.99 -3.94 14.18
CA ASP A 9 7.42 -2.60 14.28
C ASP A 9 7.18 -1.99 12.90
N LEU A 10 8.13 -2.19 11.99
CA LEU A 10 8.00 -1.69 10.63
C LEU A 10 6.85 -2.38 9.91
N ARG A 11 6.71 -3.69 10.09
CA ARG A 11 5.59 -4.43 9.52
C ARG A 11 4.27 -3.94 10.08
N ALA A 12 4.21 -3.67 11.38
CA ALA A 12 3.00 -3.18 12.01
C ALA A 12 2.62 -1.79 11.48
N GLU A 13 3.61 -0.91 11.29
CA GLU A 13 3.37 0.40 10.71
C GLU A 13 2.85 0.29 9.29
N LEU A 14 3.47 -0.58 8.49
CA LEU A 14 3.06 -0.79 7.12
C LEU A 14 1.64 -1.34 7.05
N GLN A 15 1.33 -2.30 7.92
CA GLN A 15 -0.01 -2.89 7.96
C GLN A 15 -1.05 -1.85 8.34
N ARG A 16 -0.74 -0.99 9.33
CA ARG A 16 -1.66 0.08 9.71
C ARG A 16 -1.89 1.06 8.57
N ALA A 17 -0.83 1.36 7.81
CA ALA A 17 -0.96 2.25 6.67
C ALA A 17 -1.85 1.63 5.58
N ILE A 18 -1.67 0.35 5.30
CA ILE A 18 -2.50 -0.36 4.34
C ILE A 18 -3.95 -0.37 4.80
N ASP A 19 -4.18 -0.67 6.07
CA ASP A 19 -5.54 -0.74 6.63
C ASP A 19 -6.24 0.61 6.61
N ALA A 20 -5.48 1.70 6.62
CA ALA A 20 -6.04 3.05 6.58
C ALA A 20 -6.40 3.52 5.18
N LEU A 21 -6.00 2.78 4.15
CA LEU A 21 -6.37 3.12 2.78
C LEU A 21 -7.86 2.88 2.55
N ASP A 22 -8.44 3.63 1.61
CA ASP A 22 -9.79 3.33 1.16
C ASP A 22 -9.83 1.92 0.57
N PRO A 23 -10.97 1.21 0.65
CA PRO A 23 -11.04 -0.17 0.18
C PRO A 23 -10.55 -0.36 -1.26
N ASP A 24 -10.91 0.55 -2.16
CA ASP A 24 -10.49 0.45 -3.56
C ASP A 24 -8.99 0.64 -3.71
N GLN A 25 -8.42 1.57 -2.96
CA GLN A 25 -7.00 1.83 -2.99
C GLN A 25 -6.23 0.66 -2.38
N ARG A 26 -6.75 0.13 -1.28
CA ARG A 26 -6.12 -1.02 -0.62
C ARG A 26 -6.07 -2.23 -1.55
N GLU A 27 -7.19 -2.54 -2.19
CA GLU A 27 -7.26 -3.67 -3.11
C GLU A 27 -6.26 -3.51 -4.24
N ALA A 28 -6.25 -2.34 -4.89
CA ALA A 28 -5.34 -2.09 -5.99
C ALA A 28 -3.88 -2.19 -5.55
N PHE A 29 -3.56 -1.64 -4.39
CA PHE A 29 -2.21 -1.69 -3.85
C PHE A 29 -1.76 -3.13 -3.60
N LEU A 30 -2.62 -3.92 -2.96
CA LEU A 30 -2.28 -5.31 -2.63
C LEU A 30 -2.12 -6.15 -3.89
N LEU A 31 -3.00 -5.98 -4.86
CA LEU A 31 -2.90 -6.73 -6.11
C LEU A 31 -1.62 -6.39 -6.86
N LYS A 32 -1.23 -5.13 -6.86
CA LYS A 32 -0.04 -4.71 -7.62
C LYS A 32 1.24 -5.06 -6.91
N HIS A 33 1.34 -4.77 -5.63
CA HIS A 33 2.61 -4.84 -4.91
C HIS A 33 2.82 -6.10 -4.08
N VAL A 34 1.75 -6.74 -3.66
CA VAL A 34 1.87 -7.99 -2.90
C VAL A 34 1.69 -9.19 -3.82
N GLU A 35 0.65 -9.20 -4.63
CA GLU A 35 0.39 -10.29 -5.56
C GLU A 35 1.14 -10.14 -6.87
N GLN A 36 1.68 -8.95 -7.12
CA GLN A 36 2.55 -8.66 -8.27
C GLN A 36 1.86 -8.90 -9.61
N LEU A 37 0.59 -8.56 -9.69
CA LEU A 37 -0.16 -8.66 -10.92
C LEU A 37 0.16 -7.49 -11.85
N SER A 38 0.06 -7.75 -13.16
CA SER A 38 0.10 -6.66 -14.13
C SER A 38 -1.23 -5.90 -14.08
N TYR A 39 -1.24 -4.68 -14.62
CA TYR A 39 -2.49 -3.92 -14.67
C TYR A 39 -3.55 -4.61 -15.51
N ASP A 40 -3.15 -5.31 -16.58
CA ASP A 40 -4.09 -6.06 -17.37
C ASP A 40 -4.70 -7.22 -16.57
N GLU A 41 -3.88 -7.90 -15.78
CA GLU A 41 -4.36 -8.96 -14.90
C GLU A 41 -5.29 -8.40 -13.82
N MET A 42 -4.93 -7.24 -13.27
CA MET A 42 -5.79 -6.59 -12.29
C MET A 42 -7.13 -6.20 -12.88
N ALA A 43 -7.12 -5.68 -14.11
CA ALA A 43 -8.36 -5.31 -14.79
C ALA A 43 -9.24 -6.53 -15.03
N ALA A 44 -8.64 -7.64 -15.42
CA ALA A 44 -9.39 -8.88 -15.62
C ALA A 44 -9.99 -9.39 -14.31
N ALA A 45 -9.26 -9.27 -13.21
CA ALA A 45 -9.70 -9.78 -11.92
C ALA A 45 -10.78 -8.91 -11.28
N THR A 46 -10.71 -7.58 -11.48
CA THR A 46 -11.59 -6.65 -10.78
C THR A 46 -12.72 -6.09 -11.62
N GLY A 47 -12.59 -6.16 -12.94
CA GLY A 47 -13.54 -5.51 -13.84
C GLY A 47 -13.34 -4.00 -13.95
N VAL A 48 -12.29 -3.47 -13.35
CA VAL A 48 -11.96 -2.03 -13.36
C VAL A 48 -10.95 -1.77 -14.46
N GLY A 49 -11.10 -0.65 -15.17
CA GLY A 49 -10.19 -0.31 -16.26
C GLY A 49 -8.76 -0.02 -15.78
N VAL A 50 -7.81 -0.24 -16.69
CA VAL A 50 -6.38 -0.06 -16.38
C VAL A 50 -6.07 1.35 -15.91
N SER A 51 -6.63 2.37 -16.56
CA SER A 51 -6.36 3.76 -16.17
C SER A 51 -6.82 4.05 -14.75
N ALA A 52 -8.00 3.56 -14.39
CA ALA A 52 -8.52 3.74 -13.03
C ALA A 52 -7.67 3.00 -12.01
N LEU A 53 -7.21 1.80 -12.35
CA LEU A 53 -6.34 1.02 -11.47
C LEU A 53 -5.01 1.71 -11.23
N LYS A 54 -4.41 2.26 -12.29
CA LYS A 54 -3.16 3.02 -12.15
C LYS A 54 -3.34 4.19 -11.21
N MET A 55 -4.45 4.89 -11.31
CA MET A 55 -4.73 6.00 -10.42
C MET A 55 -4.93 5.54 -8.98
N ARG A 56 -5.64 4.43 -8.78
CA ARG A 56 -5.84 3.88 -7.44
C ARG A 56 -4.52 3.50 -6.78
N VAL A 57 -3.63 2.85 -7.53
CA VAL A 57 -2.32 2.47 -7.02
C VAL A 57 -1.49 3.71 -6.71
N LYS A 58 -1.51 4.70 -7.59
CA LYS A 58 -0.78 5.94 -7.37
C LYS A 58 -1.22 6.63 -6.09
N ARG A 59 -2.53 6.77 -5.91
CA ARG A 59 -3.08 7.43 -4.73
C ARG A 59 -2.79 6.64 -3.46
N ALA A 60 -2.85 5.31 -3.56
CA ALA A 60 -2.50 4.46 -2.43
C ALA A 60 -1.05 4.68 -2.01
N CYS A 61 -0.14 4.70 -2.98
CA CYS A 61 1.28 4.91 -2.70
C CYS A 61 1.53 6.29 -2.09
N GLU A 62 0.90 7.32 -2.64
CA GLU A 62 1.05 8.68 -2.10
C GLU A 62 0.55 8.75 -0.65
N ARG A 63 -0.60 8.15 -0.41
CA ARG A 63 -1.17 8.14 0.93
C ARG A 63 -0.28 7.39 1.91
N MET A 64 0.24 6.24 1.49
CA MET A 64 1.12 5.46 2.35
C MET A 64 2.42 6.20 2.64
N GLN A 65 2.99 6.85 1.64
CA GLN A 65 4.20 7.64 1.85
C GLN A 65 3.97 8.72 2.88
N TRP A 66 2.83 9.40 2.79
CA TRP A 66 2.49 10.44 3.75
C TRP A 66 2.33 9.87 5.16
N MET A 67 1.61 8.77 5.29
CA MET A 67 1.37 8.15 6.60
C MET A 67 2.66 7.65 7.24
N LEU A 68 3.54 7.04 6.44
CA LEU A 68 4.81 6.52 6.94
C LEU A 68 5.76 7.65 7.32
N ARG A 69 5.71 8.76 6.58
CA ARG A 69 6.51 9.93 6.90
C ARG A 69 6.07 10.53 8.23
N GLU A 70 4.76 10.63 8.45
CA GLU A 70 4.23 11.13 9.72
C GLU A 70 4.64 10.25 10.88
N ALA A 71 4.60 8.93 10.71
CA ALA A 71 5.00 8.00 11.74
C ALA A 71 6.48 8.17 12.08
N SER A 72 7.32 8.40 11.06
CA SER A 72 8.76 8.62 11.28
C SER A 72 9.01 9.92 12.02
N ASP A 73 8.27 10.97 11.70
CA ASP A 73 8.43 12.27 12.33
C ASP A 73 8.08 12.23 13.81
N VAL A 74 7.10 11.42 14.17
CA VAL A 74 6.68 11.29 15.56
C VAL A 74 7.81 10.74 16.43
N GLY A 75 8.66 9.90 15.85
CA GLY A 75 9.75 9.28 16.59
C GLY A 75 10.95 10.18 16.85
N THR A 76 10.96 11.36 16.29
CA THR A 76 12.06 12.29 16.49
C THR A 76 11.65 13.45 17.41
#